data_0b8d9a05fb1aa0a983083d0a8a5a0fed
#
_entry.id   0b8d9a05fb1aa0a983083d0a8a5a0fed
#
_cell.length_a   1.000
_cell.length_b   1.000
_cell.length_c   1.000
_cell.angle_alpha   90.00
_cell.angle_beta   90.00
_cell.angle_gamma   90.00
#
_symmetry.space_group_name_H-M   'P 1'
#
loop_
_entity.id
_entity.type
_entity.pdbx_description
1 polymer ?
#
loop_
_entity_poly.entity_id
_entity_poly.type
_entity_poly.pdbx_seq_one_letter_code
_entity_poly.pdbx_strand_id
1 'polypeptide(L)'
;MVKSERVKKVRGTASVLDTASYDKLINTLANNDSTGKWPAKAPYPLPGAILPYHRIVAFYGNLYSKRMGILGEVPKNEMLKKLQGEVAKWQAADSSLPVIPALHYVAVTAQGTGGKDSKYRLRMPFHQIDTIVNWAKEINALVFVDIQVAHSTVKDEVLALEKYLQMPNVNLELILNFP
;
A
#
# COMPACT_ATOMS: atom_id res chain seq x y z
N MET A 1 -16.48 1.35 -37.57
CA MET A 1 -16.93 0.41 -36.52
C MET A 1 -15.72 -0.40 -36.07
N VAL A 2 -15.09 0.00 -35.00
CA VAL A 2 -13.92 -0.72 -34.41
C VAL A 2 -14.49 -1.60 -33.30
N LYS A 3 -14.38 -2.93 -33.46
CA LYS A 3 -14.79 -3.91 -32.46
C LYS A 3 -13.80 -3.82 -31.26
N SER A 4 -14.32 -3.47 -30.10
CA SER A 4 -13.63 -3.56 -28.82
C SER A 4 -13.38 -5.04 -28.49
N GLU A 5 -12.13 -5.49 -28.62
CA GLU A 5 -11.69 -6.77 -28.07
C GLU A 5 -11.63 -6.66 -26.55
N ARG A 6 -12.55 -7.35 -25.89
CA ARG A 6 -12.50 -7.58 -24.44
C ARG A 6 -11.25 -8.41 -24.14
N VAL A 7 -10.26 -7.78 -23.51
CA VAL A 7 -9.13 -8.50 -22.91
C VAL A 7 -9.70 -9.52 -21.91
N LYS A 8 -9.62 -10.80 -22.25
CA LYS A 8 -9.95 -11.90 -21.34
C LYS A 8 -8.96 -11.86 -20.19
N LYS A 9 -9.45 -11.47 -19.00
CA LYS A 9 -8.74 -11.60 -17.74
C LYS A 9 -8.39 -13.08 -17.58
N VAL A 10 -7.11 -13.43 -17.68
CA VAL A 10 -6.63 -14.78 -17.37
C VAL A 10 -6.88 -14.96 -15.87
N ARG A 11 -7.98 -15.65 -15.55
CA ARG A 11 -8.19 -16.19 -14.21
C ARG A 11 -7.20 -17.34 -14.05
N GLY A 12 -6.04 -17.04 -13.48
CA GLY A 12 -5.24 -18.05 -12.83
C GLY A 12 -6.15 -18.80 -11.85
N THR A 13 -6.13 -20.12 -11.86
CA THR A 13 -6.80 -20.94 -10.85
C THR A 13 -6.33 -20.45 -9.49
N ALA A 14 -7.19 -19.73 -8.77
CA ALA A 14 -6.90 -19.28 -7.43
C ALA A 14 -6.63 -20.54 -6.60
N SER A 15 -5.38 -20.74 -6.19
CA SER A 15 -5.04 -21.83 -5.27
C SER A 15 -5.88 -21.64 -4.00
N VAL A 16 -6.47 -22.72 -3.51
CA VAL A 16 -7.19 -22.69 -2.24
C VAL A 16 -6.19 -22.27 -1.15
N LEU A 17 -6.61 -21.38 -0.25
CA LEU A 17 -5.78 -20.98 0.88
C LEU A 17 -5.47 -22.20 1.75
N ASP A 18 -4.19 -22.48 2.00
CA ASP A 18 -3.77 -23.45 3.01
C ASP A 18 -3.92 -22.80 4.40
N THR A 19 -5.06 -23.05 5.03
CA THR A 19 -5.41 -22.49 6.34
C THR A 19 -4.50 -23.00 7.44
N ALA A 20 -4.01 -24.24 7.36
CA ALA A 20 -3.11 -24.79 8.37
C ALA A 20 -1.74 -24.10 8.37
N SER A 21 -1.17 -23.87 7.18
CA SER A 21 0.07 -23.09 7.04
C SER A 21 -0.13 -21.64 7.43
N TYR A 22 -1.28 -21.04 7.09
CA TYR A 22 -1.64 -19.68 7.50
C TYR A 22 -1.67 -19.55 9.03
N ASP A 23 -2.42 -20.42 9.72
CA ASP A 23 -2.58 -20.37 11.17
C ASP A 23 -1.24 -20.56 11.90
N LYS A 24 -0.42 -21.50 11.43
CA LYS A 24 0.92 -21.71 11.96
C LYS A 24 1.78 -20.45 11.87
N LEU A 25 1.76 -19.79 10.69
CA LEU A 25 2.56 -18.59 10.45
C LEU A 25 2.06 -17.42 11.30
N ILE A 26 0.76 -17.17 11.35
CA ILE A 26 0.15 -16.12 12.16
C ILE A 26 0.45 -16.31 13.66
N ASN A 27 0.36 -17.55 14.17
CA ASN A 27 0.70 -17.85 15.56
C ASN A 27 2.19 -17.59 15.86
N THR A 28 3.07 -17.93 14.90
CA THR A 28 4.51 -17.64 15.01
C THR A 28 4.76 -16.13 15.06
N LEU A 29 4.11 -15.36 14.18
CA LEU A 29 4.21 -13.89 14.14
C LEU A 29 3.62 -13.23 15.39
N ALA A 30 2.60 -13.83 15.99
CA ALA A 30 2.06 -13.43 17.28
C ALA A 30 2.92 -13.88 18.48
N ASN A 31 4.12 -14.40 18.23
CA ASN A 31 5.05 -14.92 19.24
C ASN A 31 4.40 -16.01 20.11
N ASN A 32 3.52 -16.82 19.53
CA ASN A 32 2.75 -17.87 20.20
C ASN A 32 2.01 -17.35 21.46
N ASP A 33 1.38 -16.19 21.34
CA ASP A 33 0.66 -15.56 22.46
C ASP A 33 -0.37 -16.49 23.09
N SER A 34 -0.23 -16.72 24.39
CA SER A 34 -1.12 -17.60 25.17
C SER A 34 -2.32 -16.85 25.78
N THR A 35 -2.37 -15.53 25.65
CA THR A 35 -3.45 -14.71 26.26
C THR A 35 -4.78 -14.79 25.50
N GLY A 36 -4.75 -15.31 24.26
CA GLY A 36 -5.90 -15.36 23.35
C GLY A 36 -6.26 -14.02 22.73
N LYS A 37 -5.45 -12.96 22.94
CA LYS A 37 -5.63 -11.65 22.31
C LYS A 37 -5.01 -11.59 20.92
N TRP A 38 -3.96 -12.36 20.69
CA TRP A 38 -3.25 -12.43 19.40
C TRP A 38 -3.07 -13.87 18.95
N PRO A 39 -3.18 -14.15 17.64
CA PRO A 39 -3.58 -13.18 16.60
C PRO A 39 -5.05 -12.77 16.76
N ALA A 40 -5.37 -11.54 16.35
CA ALA A 40 -6.76 -11.07 16.37
C ALA A 40 -7.63 -11.98 15.50
N LYS A 41 -8.81 -12.37 16.00
CA LYS A 41 -9.75 -13.20 15.23
C LYS A 41 -10.33 -12.40 14.07
N ALA A 42 -10.04 -12.85 12.86
CA ALA A 42 -10.53 -12.27 11.61
C ALA A 42 -10.86 -13.38 10.61
N PRO A 43 -11.70 -13.12 9.61
CA PRO A 43 -11.87 -14.03 8.49
C PRO A 43 -10.54 -14.30 7.78
N TYR A 44 -10.39 -15.51 7.24
CA TYR A 44 -9.22 -15.83 6.42
C TYR A 44 -9.11 -14.89 5.23
N PRO A 45 -7.89 -14.50 4.84
CA PRO A 45 -7.69 -13.69 3.65
C PRO A 45 -8.03 -14.48 2.38
N LEU A 46 -8.25 -13.76 1.30
CA LEU A 46 -8.42 -14.37 -0.01
C LEU A 46 -7.10 -15.02 -0.48
N PRO A 47 -7.17 -16.07 -1.31
CA PRO A 47 -6.00 -16.66 -1.93
C PRO A 47 -5.17 -15.61 -2.67
N GLY A 48 -3.84 -15.65 -2.50
CA GLY A 48 -2.92 -14.65 -3.07
C GLY A 48 -2.69 -13.41 -2.19
N ALA A 49 -3.20 -13.40 -0.95
CA ALA A 49 -2.86 -12.37 0.01
C ALA A 49 -1.34 -12.31 0.26
N ILE A 50 -0.80 -11.10 0.32
CA ILE A 50 0.63 -10.88 0.55
C ILE A 50 1.00 -11.20 1.99
N LEU A 51 0.22 -10.69 2.92
CA LEU A 51 0.41 -10.97 4.34
C LEU A 51 -0.38 -12.23 4.75
N PRO A 52 0.18 -13.05 5.63
CA PRO A 52 1.43 -12.92 6.39
C PRO A 52 2.67 -13.54 5.72
N TYR A 53 2.61 -13.90 4.46
CA TYR A 53 3.66 -14.65 3.75
C TYR A 53 4.87 -13.82 3.34
N HIS A 54 4.78 -12.50 3.48
CA HIS A 54 5.85 -11.55 3.15
C HIS A 54 5.98 -10.48 4.23
N ARG A 55 7.16 -9.86 4.29
CA ARG A 55 7.35 -8.57 4.96
C ARG A 55 7.28 -7.46 3.94
N ILE A 56 6.76 -6.32 4.33
CA ILE A 56 6.70 -5.13 3.47
C ILE A 56 7.56 -4.05 4.10
N VAL A 57 8.54 -3.54 3.36
CA VAL A 57 9.34 -2.37 3.74
C VAL A 57 8.90 -1.21 2.86
N ALA A 58 8.28 -0.21 3.46
CA ALA A 58 7.72 0.92 2.75
C ALA A 58 8.48 2.22 3.05
N PHE A 59 8.70 3.02 2.00
CA PHE A 59 9.10 4.41 2.14
C PHE A 59 7.89 5.32 1.97
N TYR A 60 7.73 6.24 2.92
CA TYR A 60 6.57 7.11 3.07
C TYR A 60 6.82 8.53 2.54
N GLY A 61 5.76 9.20 2.12
CA GLY A 61 5.78 10.61 1.80
C GLY A 61 4.90 11.01 0.62
N ASN A 62 5.14 12.22 0.10
CA ASN A 62 4.56 12.67 -1.17
C ASN A 62 5.54 13.54 -1.96
N LEU A 63 5.19 13.83 -3.22
CA LEU A 63 6.03 14.66 -4.09
C LEU A 63 5.72 16.16 -3.99
N TYR A 64 4.73 16.53 -3.20
CA TYR A 64 4.35 17.93 -2.99
C TYR A 64 5.25 18.61 -1.94
N SER A 65 5.67 17.89 -0.91
CA SER A 65 6.46 18.43 0.19
C SER A 65 7.68 17.58 0.49
N LYS A 66 8.85 18.20 0.47
CA LYS A 66 10.11 17.56 0.89
C LYS A 66 10.17 17.23 2.39
N ARG A 67 9.22 17.72 3.19
CA ARG A 67 9.16 17.50 4.65
C ARG A 67 8.18 16.40 5.06
N MET A 68 7.49 15.81 4.09
CA MET A 68 6.45 14.79 4.38
C MET A 68 6.99 13.36 4.27
N GLY A 69 8.27 13.18 4.13
CA GLY A 69 8.91 11.88 4.09
C GLY A 69 9.79 11.68 2.86
N ILE A 70 10.52 10.58 2.87
CA ILE A 70 11.64 10.32 1.96
C ILE A 70 11.24 10.26 0.47
N LEU A 71 9.97 9.97 0.14
CA LEU A 71 9.53 9.94 -1.27
C LEU A 71 9.72 11.26 -1.99
N GLY A 72 9.57 12.40 -1.30
CA GLY A 72 9.76 13.74 -1.86
C GLY A 72 11.03 14.44 -1.39
N GLU A 73 11.73 13.89 -0.39
CA GLU A 73 12.90 14.51 0.24
C GLU A 73 14.13 14.45 -0.65
N VAL A 74 14.39 13.30 -1.25
CA VAL A 74 15.59 13.04 -2.06
C VAL A 74 15.23 12.69 -3.51
N PRO A 75 16.18 12.82 -4.47
CA PRO A 75 15.94 12.42 -5.86
C PRO A 75 15.53 10.95 -6.00
N LYS A 76 14.69 10.65 -6.99
CA LYS A 76 14.15 9.32 -7.28
C LYS A 76 15.19 8.19 -7.15
N ASN A 77 16.30 8.30 -7.88
CA ASN A 77 17.28 7.20 -7.96
C ASN A 77 17.94 6.94 -6.59
N GLU A 78 18.17 7.99 -5.82
CA GLU A 78 18.69 7.88 -4.46
C GLU A 78 17.65 7.23 -3.53
N MET A 79 16.41 7.66 -3.61
CA MET A 79 15.28 7.10 -2.85
C MET A 79 15.11 5.61 -3.13
N LEU A 80 15.04 5.21 -4.41
CA LEU A 80 14.88 3.80 -4.79
C LEU A 80 16.07 2.95 -4.35
N LYS A 81 17.29 3.46 -4.48
CA LYS A 81 18.51 2.77 -4.00
C LYS A 81 18.49 2.57 -2.48
N LYS A 82 18.08 3.59 -1.73
CA LYS A 82 17.95 3.49 -0.27
C LYS A 82 16.89 2.45 0.12
N LEU A 83 15.73 2.46 -0.54
CA LEU A 83 14.68 1.47 -0.27
C LEU A 83 15.16 0.04 -0.55
N GLN A 84 15.81 -0.20 -1.68
CA GLN A 84 16.38 -1.52 -1.99
C GLN A 84 17.45 -1.94 -0.96
N GLY A 85 18.24 -0.98 -0.47
CA GLY A 85 19.21 -1.22 0.60
C GLY A 85 18.54 -1.65 1.91
N GLU A 86 17.44 -1.02 2.30
CA GLU A 86 16.67 -1.43 3.49
C GLU A 86 16.02 -2.81 3.29
N VAL A 87 15.43 -3.06 2.13
CA VAL A 87 14.89 -4.40 1.79
C VAL A 87 15.96 -5.49 1.94
N ALA A 88 17.18 -5.25 1.44
CA ALA A 88 18.28 -6.20 1.56
C ALA A 88 18.69 -6.45 3.01
N LYS A 89 18.73 -5.40 3.86
CA LYS A 89 19.04 -5.53 5.30
C LYS A 89 17.98 -6.36 6.02
N TRP A 90 16.70 -6.10 5.78
CA TRP A 90 15.60 -6.86 6.37
C TRP A 90 15.62 -8.32 5.93
N GLN A 91 15.89 -8.58 4.64
CA GLN A 91 16.00 -9.94 4.12
C GLN A 91 17.21 -10.69 4.70
N ALA A 92 18.33 -9.99 4.94
CA ALA A 92 19.52 -10.58 5.56
C ALA A 92 19.33 -10.85 7.06
N ALA A 93 18.58 -9.98 7.76
CA ALA A 93 18.30 -10.15 9.19
C ALA A 93 17.41 -11.37 9.48
N ASP A 94 16.46 -11.65 8.61
CA ASP A 94 15.60 -12.83 8.71
C ASP A 94 15.13 -13.26 7.31
N SER A 95 15.70 -14.39 6.86
CA SER A 95 15.42 -14.98 5.54
C SER A 95 14.14 -15.85 5.52
N SER A 96 13.45 -16.00 6.65
CA SER A 96 12.27 -16.90 6.76
C SER A 96 11.09 -16.45 5.90
N LEU A 97 10.96 -15.12 5.66
CA LEU A 97 9.93 -14.55 4.80
C LEU A 97 10.56 -13.61 3.78
N PRO A 98 10.10 -13.65 2.51
CA PRO A 98 10.51 -12.68 1.50
C PRO A 98 10.13 -11.26 1.90
N VAL A 99 10.96 -10.28 1.51
CA VAL A 99 10.73 -8.86 1.77
C VAL A 99 10.36 -8.14 0.48
N ILE A 100 9.22 -7.45 0.46
CA ILE A 100 8.71 -6.70 -0.68
C ILE A 100 8.92 -5.20 -0.44
N PRO A 101 9.53 -4.45 -1.37
CA PRO A 101 9.56 -3.00 -1.32
C PRO A 101 8.17 -2.40 -1.54
N ALA A 102 7.91 -1.24 -0.94
CA ALA A 102 6.71 -0.48 -1.19
C ALA A 102 6.97 1.04 -1.19
N LEU A 103 6.20 1.76 -2.00
CA LEU A 103 6.11 3.21 -1.98
C LEU A 103 4.78 3.59 -1.35
N HIS A 104 4.81 4.19 -0.17
CA HIS A 104 3.64 4.60 0.57
C HIS A 104 3.40 6.09 0.32
N TYR A 105 2.50 6.39 -0.60
CA TYR A 105 2.27 7.72 -1.11
C TYR A 105 1.02 8.37 -0.52
N VAL A 106 1.19 9.51 0.17
CA VAL A 106 0.07 10.30 0.69
C VAL A 106 -0.61 11.02 -0.47
N ALA A 107 -1.72 10.47 -0.94
CA ALA A 107 -2.49 10.99 -2.07
C ALA A 107 -3.53 12.03 -1.64
N VAL A 108 -4.03 11.93 -0.42
CA VAL A 108 -4.93 12.90 0.19
C VAL A 108 -4.43 13.21 1.60
N THR A 109 -4.11 14.46 1.88
CA THR A 109 -3.63 14.89 3.18
C THR A 109 -4.66 15.76 3.89
N ALA A 110 -4.88 15.52 5.17
CA ALA A 110 -5.63 16.44 6.03
C ALA A 110 -4.84 17.75 6.22
N GLN A 111 -5.54 18.86 6.31
CA GLN A 111 -4.93 20.18 6.49
C GLN A 111 -5.77 21.05 7.44
N GLY A 112 -5.13 22.05 8.06
CA GLY A 112 -5.78 22.95 9.03
C GLY A 112 -6.69 24.01 8.39
N THR A 113 -6.81 24.06 7.06
CA THR A 113 -7.65 25.02 6.34
C THR A 113 -8.71 24.30 5.52
N GLY A 114 -9.89 24.92 5.33
CA GLY A 114 -11.02 24.31 4.63
C GLY A 114 -10.72 23.93 3.17
N GLY A 115 -9.79 24.64 2.54
CA GLY A 115 -9.55 24.51 1.11
C GLY A 115 -10.72 25.04 0.26
N LYS A 116 -10.79 24.67 -1.00
CA LYS A 116 -11.81 25.16 -1.94
C LYS A 116 -13.22 24.66 -1.63
N ASP A 117 -13.37 23.52 -0.98
CA ASP A 117 -14.63 22.81 -0.74
C ASP A 117 -14.94 22.62 0.76
N SER A 118 -14.22 23.30 1.63
CA SER A 118 -14.36 23.22 3.10
C SER A 118 -14.22 21.81 3.67
N LYS A 119 -13.50 20.93 2.98
CA LYS A 119 -13.31 19.54 3.41
C LYS A 119 -12.04 19.31 4.25
N TYR A 120 -11.27 20.37 4.51
CA TYR A 120 -10.04 20.30 5.31
C TYR A 120 -9.05 19.23 4.86
N ARG A 121 -9.00 19.00 3.54
CA ARG A 121 -8.06 18.06 2.91
C ARG A 121 -7.52 18.64 1.60
N LEU A 122 -6.35 18.14 1.19
CA LEU A 122 -5.73 18.45 -0.08
C LEU A 122 -5.46 17.14 -0.84
N ARG A 123 -6.05 17.01 -2.01
CA ARG A 123 -5.76 15.89 -2.94
C ARG A 123 -4.52 16.21 -3.74
N MET A 124 -3.58 15.28 -3.78
CA MET A 124 -2.41 15.41 -4.64
C MET A 124 -2.80 15.28 -6.12
N PRO A 125 -2.10 15.99 -7.02
CA PRO A 125 -2.36 15.88 -8.45
C PRO A 125 -2.14 14.44 -8.95
N PHE A 126 -3.00 13.95 -9.83
CA PHE A 126 -2.94 12.58 -10.34
C PHE A 126 -1.60 12.24 -11.03
N HIS A 127 -0.97 13.21 -11.71
CA HIS A 127 0.33 12.97 -12.33
C HIS A 127 1.42 12.59 -11.33
N GLN A 128 1.31 13.00 -10.05
CA GLN A 128 2.24 12.55 -9.00
C GLN A 128 1.98 11.09 -8.63
N ILE A 129 0.72 10.65 -8.57
CA ILE A 129 0.39 9.24 -8.34
C ILE A 129 0.86 8.40 -9.53
N ASP A 130 0.65 8.87 -10.77
CA ASP A 130 1.18 8.22 -11.99
C ASP A 130 2.71 8.06 -11.91
N THR A 131 3.40 9.09 -11.41
CA THR A 131 4.86 9.07 -11.20
C THR A 131 5.27 7.98 -10.20
N ILE A 132 4.61 7.91 -9.05
CA ILE A 132 4.89 6.90 -8.02
C ILE A 132 4.62 5.49 -8.53
N VAL A 133 3.51 5.28 -9.23
CA VAL A 133 3.18 3.97 -9.85
C VAL A 133 4.27 3.55 -10.85
N ASN A 134 4.79 4.49 -11.64
CA ASN A 134 5.87 4.20 -12.57
C ASN A 134 7.19 3.89 -11.86
N TRP A 135 7.54 4.63 -10.79
CA TRP A 135 8.72 4.34 -9.99
C TRP A 135 8.64 2.95 -9.32
N ALA A 136 7.48 2.59 -8.81
CA ALA A 136 7.25 1.29 -8.20
C ALA A 136 7.47 0.12 -9.19
N LYS A 137 7.05 0.28 -10.45
CA LYS A 137 7.27 -0.72 -11.50
C LYS A 137 8.75 -1.01 -11.76
N GLU A 138 9.63 0.00 -11.64
CA GLU A 138 11.06 -0.16 -11.91
C GLU A 138 11.76 -1.12 -10.93
N ILE A 139 11.24 -1.24 -9.72
CA ILE A 139 11.79 -2.10 -8.66
C ILE A 139 10.82 -3.19 -8.22
N ASN A 140 9.75 -3.41 -8.97
CA ASN A 140 8.69 -4.37 -8.65
C ASN A 140 8.11 -4.15 -7.23
N ALA A 141 7.88 -2.89 -6.86
CA ALA A 141 7.34 -2.50 -5.56
C ALA A 141 5.81 -2.43 -5.56
N LEU A 142 5.23 -2.58 -4.36
CA LEU A 142 3.86 -2.21 -4.09
C LEU A 142 3.73 -0.68 -4.01
N VAL A 143 2.51 -0.20 -4.22
CA VAL A 143 2.13 1.18 -3.93
C VAL A 143 1.01 1.16 -2.90
N PHE A 144 1.17 1.88 -1.81
CA PHE A 144 0.08 2.23 -0.92
C PHE A 144 -0.35 3.65 -1.22
N VAL A 145 -1.64 3.81 -1.50
CA VAL A 145 -2.25 5.13 -1.69
C VAL A 145 -2.95 5.48 -0.39
N ASP A 146 -2.32 6.40 0.36
CA ASP A 146 -2.80 6.84 1.68
C ASP A 146 -3.79 8.00 1.53
N ILE A 147 -4.91 7.87 2.23
CA ILE A 147 -6.00 8.83 2.27
C ILE A 147 -6.26 9.26 3.72
N GLN A 148 -6.01 10.54 4.00
CA GLN A 148 -6.43 11.20 5.23
C GLN A 148 -7.76 11.90 4.95
N VAL A 149 -8.87 11.31 5.39
CA VAL A 149 -10.22 11.67 4.94
C VAL A 149 -10.65 13.09 5.38
N ALA A 150 -10.22 13.55 6.56
CA ALA A 150 -10.63 14.82 7.18
C ALA A 150 -12.17 14.99 7.19
N HIS A 151 -12.71 16.10 6.69
CA HIS A 151 -14.17 16.35 6.60
C HIS A 151 -14.78 15.84 5.28
N SER A 152 -14.07 15.02 4.52
CA SER A 152 -14.62 14.33 3.35
C SER A 152 -15.27 13.01 3.76
N THR A 153 -15.57 12.15 2.81
CA THR A 153 -16.04 10.80 3.06
C THR A 153 -15.07 9.78 2.45
N VAL A 154 -14.94 8.61 3.07
CA VAL A 154 -14.15 7.50 2.50
C VAL A 154 -14.61 7.20 1.09
N LYS A 155 -15.92 7.15 0.85
CA LYS A 155 -16.49 6.88 -0.46
C LYS A 155 -16.01 7.87 -1.52
N ASP A 156 -16.05 9.17 -1.24
CA ASP A 156 -15.69 10.21 -2.23
C ASP A 156 -14.20 10.16 -2.56
N GLU A 157 -13.36 9.91 -1.56
CA GLU A 157 -11.91 9.85 -1.75
C GLU A 157 -11.49 8.55 -2.48
N VAL A 158 -12.09 7.41 -2.13
CA VAL A 158 -11.81 6.11 -2.79
C VAL A 158 -12.26 6.14 -4.24
N LEU A 159 -13.48 6.64 -4.53
CA LEU A 159 -13.97 6.74 -5.92
C LEU A 159 -13.09 7.65 -6.79
N ALA A 160 -12.54 8.72 -6.22
CA ALA A 160 -11.61 9.59 -6.95
C ALA A 160 -10.31 8.87 -7.36
N LEU A 161 -9.94 7.80 -6.65
CA LEU A 161 -8.71 7.03 -6.87
C LEU A 161 -8.96 5.66 -7.51
N GLU A 162 -10.20 5.34 -7.89
CA GLU A 162 -10.62 4.03 -8.39
C GLU A 162 -9.71 3.49 -9.49
N LYS A 163 -9.31 4.32 -10.46
CA LYS A 163 -8.43 3.89 -11.56
C LYS A 163 -7.08 3.33 -11.09
N TYR A 164 -6.57 3.82 -9.96
CA TYR A 164 -5.33 3.31 -9.38
C TYR A 164 -5.57 2.05 -8.56
N LEU A 165 -6.66 2.02 -7.78
CA LEU A 165 -7.01 0.88 -6.93
C LEU A 165 -7.40 -0.37 -7.73
N GLN A 166 -7.66 -0.23 -9.04
CA GLN A 166 -7.84 -1.36 -9.97
C GLN A 166 -6.51 -1.98 -10.44
N MET A 167 -5.36 -1.34 -10.15
CA MET A 167 -4.05 -1.86 -10.51
C MET A 167 -3.62 -2.95 -9.50
N PRO A 168 -3.03 -4.07 -9.95
CA PRO A 168 -2.75 -5.22 -9.08
C PRO A 168 -1.71 -4.97 -7.98
N ASN A 169 -0.84 -3.97 -8.17
CA ASN A 169 0.21 -3.60 -7.22
C ASN A 169 -0.11 -2.35 -6.38
N VAL A 170 -1.34 -1.81 -6.51
CA VAL A 170 -1.78 -0.64 -5.76
C VAL A 170 -2.76 -1.05 -4.67
N ASN A 171 -2.49 -0.61 -3.46
CA ASN A 171 -3.25 -0.89 -2.27
C ASN A 171 -3.78 0.41 -1.66
N LEU A 172 -4.91 0.33 -0.98
CA LEU A 172 -5.49 1.45 -0.24
C LEU A 172 -4.99 1.44 1.21
N GLU A 173 -4.64 2.60 1.71
CA GLU A 173 -4.49 2.86 3.14
C GLU A 173 -5.41 4.01 3.55
N LEU A 174 -6.07 3.87 4.69
CA LEU A 174 -6.99 4.85 5.24
C LEU A 174 -6.51 5.29 6.61
N ILE A 175 -6.26 6.57 6.76
CA ILE A 175 -6.06 7.21 8.06
C ILE A 175 -7.35 7.92 8.41
N LEU A 176 -8.08 7.35 9.37
CA LEU A 176 -9.28 7.97 9.93
C LEU A 176 -8.83 8.99 10.98
N ASN A 177 -8.79 10.25 10.61
CA ASN A 177 -8.61 11.33 11.56
C ASN A 177 -9.91 11.48 12.37
N PHE A 178 -9.91 11.01 13.60
CA PHE A 178 -10.96 11.31 14.54
C PHE A 178 -10.77 12.75 15.02
N PRO A 179 -11.85 13.54 15.17
CA PRO A 179 -11.78 14.89 15.71
C PRO A 179 -11.37 14.89 17.17
#